data_3d2ec36269dc53f429692d9b5558407b
#
_entry.id   3d2ec36269dc53f429692d9b5558407b
#
_cell.length_a   1.000
_cell.length_b   1.000
_cell.length_c   1.000
_cell.angle_alpha   90.00
_cell.angle_beta   90.00
_cell.angle_gamma   90.00
#
_symmetry.space_group_name_H-M   'P 1'
#
loop_
_entity.id
_entity.type
_entity.pdbx_description
1 polymer ?
#
loop_
_entity_poly.entity_id
_entity_poly.type
_entity_poly.pdbx_seq_one_letter_code
_entity_poly.pdbx_strand_id
1 'polypeptide(L)'
;MRTLIERLSTVEGLEHVLTRFTDSCARPYNGSIFENNRSPYHLTCSMQAVAYFGVRGDITDVLPRIRAAHIANWGPQVSEGVDLPHAGGTVTYALTYHREGGRCPDGRLMSAPTLEAPGLRIDWDRLHMPLPNRVEEPAACLPVESGCIYRRCSTVPDAPMSVAAARTRYGTILTFTLGGWGSTAYHYFTVPRRK
;
A
#
# COMPACT_ATOMS: atom_id res chain seq x y z
N MET A 1 -13.14 3.03 1.84
CA MET A 1 -11.95 2.52 2.56
C MET A 1 -12.30 1.59 3.72
N ARG A 2 -13.11 2.00 4.68
CA ARG A 2 -13.48 1.14 5.84
C ARG A 2 -14.05 -0.21 5.41
N THR A 3 -15.04 -0.23 4.53
CA THR A 3 -15.63 -1.45 3.97
C THR A 3 -14.60 -2.39 3.31
N LEU A 4 -13.57 -1.83 2.66
CA LEU A 4 -12.52 -2.64 2.08
C LEU A 4 -11.62 -3.26 3.15
N ILE A 5 -11.31 -2.51 4.20
CA ILE A 5 -10.54 -3.02 5.34
C ILE A 5 -11.32 -4.10 6.10
N GLU A 6 -12.62 -3.93 6.27
CA GLU A 6 -13.51 -4.95 6.82
C GLU A 6 -13.52 -6.23 5.97
N ARG A 7 -13.61 -6.09 4.65
CA ARG A 7 -13.48 -7.24 3.73
C ARG A 7 -12.11 -7.92 3.82
N LEU A 8 -11.01 -7.15 3.93
CA LEU A 8 -9.68 -7.71 4.15
C LEU A 8 -9.63 -8.52 5.46
N SER A 9 -10.29 -8.05 6.50
CA SER A 9 -10.35 -8.73 7.80
C SER A 9 -11.13 -10.06 7.75
N THR A 10 -11.89 -10.33 6.69
CA THR A 10 -12.57 -11.63 6.48
C THR A 10 -11.74 -12.62 5.69
N VAL A 11 -10.59 -12.21 5.15
CA VAL A 11 -9.70 -13.11 4.41
C VAL A 11 -9.00 -14.03 5.41
N GLU A 12 -9.18 -15.33 5.23
CA GLU A 12 -8.54 -16.33 6.07
C GLU A 12 -7.00 -16.21 6.02
N GLY A 13 -6.40 -16.16 7.19
CA GLY A 13 -4.95 -15.97 7.35
C GLY A 13 -4.53 -14.52 7.47
N LEU A 14 -5.44 -13.54 7.38
CA LEU A 14 -5.18 -12.14 7.70
C LEU A 14 -5.75 -11.75 9.06
N GLU A 15 -4.93 -11.15 9.90
CA GLU A 15 -5.32 -10.60 11.20
C GLU A 15 -5.09 -9.09 11.20
N HIS A 16 -6.14 -8.31 11.38
CA HIS A 16 -6.03 -6.86 11.44
C HIS A 16 -5.22 -6.43 12.67
N VAL A 17 -4.19 -5.64 12.44
CA VAL A 17 -3.30 -5.11 13.49
C VAL A 17 -3.70 -3.67 13.82
N LEU A 18 -3.66 -2.81 12.82
CA LEU A 18 -4.07 -1.42 12.93
C LEU A 18 -4.36 -0.82 11.55
N THR A 19 -5.10 0.28 11.55
CA THR A 19 -5.25 1.12 10.37
C THR A 19 -4.98 2.58 10.72
N ARG A 20 -4.09 3.22 9.98
CA ARG A 20 -3.84 4.65 10.03
C ARG A 20 -4.62 5.34 8.93
N PHE A 21 -5.53 6.21 9.29
CA PHE A 21 -6.21 7.12 8.37
C PHE A 21 -5.53 8.48 8.39
N THR A 22 -5.34 9.06 7.23
CA THR A 22 -4.85 10.43 7.04
C THR A 22 -5.83 11.17 6.14
N ASP A 23 -6.42 12.23 6.65
CA ASP A 23 -7.27 13.15 5.94
C ASP A 23 -6.53 14.48 5.81
N SER A 24 -6.41 15.00 4.60
CA SER A 24 -5.63 16.21 4.36
C SER A 24 -6.19 17.05 3.23
N CYS A 25 -6.12 18.36 3.39
CA CYS A 25 -6.41 19.33 2.35
C CYS A 25 -5.16 20.16 2.05
N ALA A 26 -4.83 20.29 0.78
CA ALA A 26 -3.65 21.05 0.36
C ALA A 26 -3.95 21.93 -0.85
N ARG A 27 -3.20 23.03 -0.95
CA ARG A 27 -3.08 23.80 -2.18
C ARG A 27 -2.03 23.14 -3.05
N PRO A 28 -2.38 22.60 -4.23
CA PRO A 28 -1.39 21.99 -5.10
C PRO A 28 -0.28 23.00 -5.44
N TYR A 29 0.97 22.56 -5.27
CA TYR A 29 2.12 23.36 -5.61
C TYR A 29 2.20 23.56 -7.13
N ASN A 30 2.35 24.81 -7.56
CA ASN A 30 2.41 25.18 -8.97
C ASN A 30 3.71 25.90 -9.35
N GLY A 31 4.75 25.71 -8.55
CA GLY A 31 6.07 26.34 -8.74
C GLY A 31 6.99 25.63 -9.71
N SER A 32 6.51 24.67 -10.51
CA SER A 32 7.31 24.04 -11.54
C SER A 32 7.59 25.02 -12.68
N ILE A 33 8.84 25.11 -13.09
CA ILE A 33 9.29 25.81 -14.31
C ILE A 33 8.67 25.20 -15.59
N PHE A 34 8.13 23.99 -15.48
CA PHE A 34 7.45 23.30 -16.58
C PHE A 34 5.94 23.60 -16.50
N GLU A 35 5.44 24.45 -17.39
CA GLU A 35 4.05 24.91 -17.40
C GLU A 35 3.00 23.79 -17.49
N ASN A 36 3.37 22.63 -18.01
CA ASN A 36 2.49 21.50 -18.24
C ASN A 36 2.06 20.73 -16.97
N ASN A 37 2.63 21.03 -15.81
CA ASN A 37 2.35 20.33 -14.55
C ASN A 37 1.52 21.14 -13.53
N ARG A 38 0.81 22.16 -14.00
CA ARG A 38 -0.07 22.93 -13.11
C ARG A 38 -1.34 22.15 -12.79
N SER A 39 -1.57 21.93 -11.50
CA SER A 39 -2.83 21.36 -11.06
C SER A 39 -4.01 22.24 -11.51
N PRO A 40 -5.08 21.66 -12.08
CA PRO A 40 -6.28 22.41 -12.42
C PRO A 40 -7.07 22.89 -11.19
N TYR A 41 -6.64 22.47 -10.00
CA TYR A 41 -7.31 22.78 -8.75
C TYR A 41 -6.54 23.83 -7.92
N HIS A 42 -7.31 24.66 -7.21
CA HIS A 42 -6.81 25.59 -6.21
C HIS A 42 -6.68 24.92 -4.83
N LEU A 43 -7.54 23.96 -4.55
CA LEU A 43 -7.57 23.16 -3.34
C LEU A 43 -7.95 21.72 -3.68
N THR A 44 -7.29 20.78 -3.03
CA THR A 44 -7.64 19.35 -3.08
C THR A 44 -7.67 18.78 -1.66
N CYS A 45 -8.71 18.03 -1.36
CA CYS A 45 -8.79 17.25 -0.13
C CYS A 45 -8.80 15.77 -0.47
N SER A 46 -7.95 15.01 0.19
CA SER A 46 -7.79 13.56 -0.03
C SER A 46 -7.76 12.80 1.28
N MET A 47 -8.21 11.57 1.21
CA MET A 47 -8.10 10.62 2.31
C MET A 47 -7.24 9.44 1.89
N GLN A 48 -6.35 9.03 2.77
CA GLN A 48 -5.52 7.85 2.65
C GLN A 48 -5.74 6.95 3.87
N ALA A 49 -5.68 5.64 3.66
CA ALA A 49 -5.60 4.68 4.75
C ALA A 49 -4.43 3.72 4.50
N VAL A 50 -3.67 3.44 5.55
CA VAL A 50 -2.67 2.37 5.57
C VAL A 50 -3.11 1.36 6.62
N ALA A 51 -3.56 0.19 6.17
CA ALA A 51 -3.99 -0.89 7.04
C ALA A 51 -2.89 -1.94 7.15
N TYR A 52 -2.63 -2.40 8.35
CA TYR A 52 -1.61 -3.39 8.68
C TYR A 52 -2.28 -4.69 9.10
N PHE A 53 -1.81 -5.79 8.51
CA PHE A 53 -2.31 -7.13 8.79
C PHE A 53 -1.15 -8.07 9.09
N GLY A 54 -1.28 -8.85 10.16
CA GLY A 54 -0.42 -10.00 10.42
C GLY A 54 -0.85 -11.19 9.57
N VAL A 55 0.11 -11.95 9.07
CA VAL A 55 -0.13 -13.17 8.30
C VAL A 55 -0.08 -14.37 9.24
N ARG A 56 -1.18 -15.11 9.35
CA ARG A 56 -1.20 -16.42 10.02
C ARG A 56 -0.81 -17.52 9.06
N GLY A 57 0.29 -18.16 9.30
CA GLY A 57 0.80 -19.23 8.43
C GLY A 57 1.72 -18.70 7.34
N ASP A 58 1.68 -19.33 6.18
CA ASP A 58 2.54 -18.97 5.06
C ASP A 58 1.89 -17.88 4.19
N ILE A 59 2.67 -16.87 3.81
CA ILE A 59 2.23 -15.81 2.90
C ILE A 59 1.82 -16.37 1.52
N THR A 60 2.42 -17.49 1.12
CA THR A 60 2.10 -18.16 -0.15
C THR A 60 0.69 -18.74 -0.18
N ASP A 61 0.08 -19.02 0.97
CA ASP A 61 -1.31 -19.44 1.10
C ASP A 61 -2.27 -18.24 1.16
N VAL A 62 -1.82 -17.14 1.72
CA VAL A 62 -2.66 -15.96 1.96
C VAL A 62 -2.80 -15.09 0.69
N LEU A 63 -1.74 -14.92 -0.10
CA LEU A 63 -1.79 -14.11 -1.33
C LEU A 63 -2.86 -14.59 -2.34
N PRO A 64 -3.02 -15.89 -2.63
CA PRO A 64 -4.10 -16.38 -3.48
C PRO A 64 -5.50 -16.09 -2.90
N ARG A 65 -5.66 -16.17 -1.57
CA ARG A 65 -6.93 -15.86 -0.90
C ARG A 65 -7.29 -14.39 -1.00
N ILE A 66 -6.32 -13.48 -0.85
CA ILE A 66 -6.50 -12.04 -1.08
C ILE A 66 -6.98 -11.81 -2.53
N ARG A 67 -6.37 -12.49 -3.50
CA ARG A 67 -6.80 -12.42 -4.90
C ARG A 67 -8.22 -12.94 -5.10
N ALA A 68 -8.54 -14.11 -4.53
CA ALA A 68 -9.86 -14.74 -4.63
C ALA A 68 -10.97 -13.93 -3.96
N ALA A 69 -10.63 -13.10 -2.97
CA ALA A 69 -11.58 -12.21 -2.30
C ALA A 69 -12.04 -11.03 -3.19
N HIS A 70 -11.49 -10.88 -4.41
CA HIS A 70 -11.83 -9.81 -5.36
C HIS A 70 -11.83 -8.41 -4.74
N ILE A 71 -10.85 -8.13 -3.88
CA ILE A 71 -10.73 -6.87 -3.15
C ILE A 71 -10.36 -5.73 -4.08
N ALA A 72 -9.57 -6.04 -5.12
CA ALA A 72 -9.18 -5.11 -6.15
C ALA A 72 -9.14 -5.79 -7.53
N ASN A 73 -9.23 -4.98 -8.59
CA ASN A 73 -8.95 -5.44 -9.93
C ASN A 73 -7.45 -5.33 -10.19
N TRP A 74 -6.74 -6.45 -10.14
CA TRP A 74 -5.29 -6.55 -10.31
C TRP A 74 -4.80 -6.34 -11.75
N GLY A 75 -5.65 -5.80 -12.61
CA GLY A 75 -5.33 -5.60 -14.02
C GLY A 75 -5.39 -6.87 -14.87
N PRO A 76 -5.13 -6.77 -16.17
CA PRO A 76 -5.08 -7.94 -17.02
C PRO A 76 -3.96 -8.86 -16.50
N GLN A 77 -4.30 -10.11 -16.26
CA GLN A 77 -3.30 -11.14 -16.01
C GLN A 77 -2.38 -11.12 -17.20
N VAL A 78 -1.11 -10.84 -16.97
CA VAL A 78 -0.10 -11.13 -17.99
C VAL A 78 -0.26 -12.61 -18.27
N SER A 79 -0.55 -12.94 -19.51
CA SER A 79 -0.84 -14.30 -19.98
C SER A 79 0.16 -15.25 -19.35
N GLU A 80 -0.31 -16.34 -18.77
CA GLU A 80 0.55 -17.41 -18.29
C GLU A 80 1.58 -17.72 -19.37
N GLY A 81 2.86 -17.52 -19.07
CA GLY A 81 3.96 -17.87 -19.98
C GLY A 81 4.89 -16.73 -20.41
N VAL A 82 4.62 -15.50 -20.07
CA VAL A 82 5.59 -14.42 -20.30
C VAL A 82 6.26 -14.06 -18.97
N ASP A 83 7.38 -14.72 -18.67
CA ASP A 83 8.34 -14.31 -17.64
C ASP A 83 8.97 -12.98 -18.06
N LEU A 84 8.26 -11.89 -17.83
CA LEU A 84 8.89 -10.59 -17.90
C LEU A 84 9.72 -10.43 -16.61
N PRO A 85 11.05 -10.28 -16.72
CA PRO A 85 11.93 -10.10 -15.55
C PRO A 85 11.61 -8.86 -14.70
N HIS A 86 10.63 -8.06 -15.11
CA HIS A 86 10.14 -6.86 -14.44
C HIS A 86 8.70 -6.97 -13.91
N ALA A 87 8.11 -8.16 -13.90
CA ALA A 87 6.73 -8.38 -13.46
C ALA A 87 6.58 -8.47 -11.93
N GLY A 88 7.33 -7.67 -11.17
CA GLY A 88 7.29 -7.64 -9.70
C GLY A 88 5.92 -7.31 -9.09
N GLY A 89 4.92 -6.97 -9.93
CA GLY A 89 3.58 -6.59 -9.52
C GLY A 89 2.52 -7.69 -9.60
N THR A 90 2.86 -8.93 -9.91
CA THR A 90 1.87 -10.02 -10.03
C THR A 90 1.87 -10.94 -8.81
N VAL A 91 0.70 -11.53 -8.50
CA VAL A 91 0.60 -12.55 -7.45
C VAL A 91 1.49 -13.75 -7.76
N THR A 92 1.57 -14.17 -9.02
CA THR A 92 2.44 -15.26 -9.46
C THR A 92 3.91 -14.98 -9.16
N TYR A 93 4.39 -13.77 -9.47
CA TYR A 93 5.75 -13.37 -9.15
C TYR A 93 6.00 -13.36 -7.63
N ALA A 94 5.06 -12.83 -6.84
CA ALA A 94 5.17 -12.81 -5.39
C ALA A 94 5.24 -14.22 -4.80
N LEU A 95 4.45 -15.17 -5.32
CA LEU A 95 4.50 -16.58 -4.91
C LEU A 95 5.85 -17.21 -5.25
N THR A 96 6.37 -16.98 -6.46
CA THR A 96 7.71 -17.45 -6.85
C THR A 96 8.78 -16.87 -5.96
N TYR A 97 8.74 -15.55 -5.72
CA TYR A 97 9.69 -14.87 -4.83
C TYR A 97 9.77 -15.53 -3.43
N HIS A 98 8.63 -15.88 -2.85
CA HIS A 98 8.61 -16.52 -1.53
C HIS A 98 9.05 -17.98 -1.58
N ARG A 99 8.62 -18.75 -2.59
CA ARG A 99 9.00 -20.16 -2.75
C ARG A 99 10.51 -20.35 -2.99
N GLU A 100 11.10 -19.47 -3.78
CA GLU A 100 12.53 -19.46 -4.09
C GLU A 100 13.38 -18.70 -3.05
N GLY A 101 12.77 -18.27 -1.94
CA GLY A 101 13.47 -17.53 -0.90
C GLY A 101 14.06 -16.20 -1.37
N GLY A 102 13.45 -15.54 -2.35
CA GLY A 102 13.90 -14.25 -2.91
C GLY A 102 15.16 -14.35 -3.79
N ARG A 103 15.48 -15.53 -4.32
CA ARG A 103 16.66 -15.77 -5.18
C ARG A 103 16.27 -16.43 -6.51
N CYS A 104 16.97 -16.03 -7.56
CA CYS A 104 16.93 -16.74 -8.84
C CYS A 104 17.74 -18.05 -8.76
N PRO A 105 17.53 -19.00 -9.68
CA PRO A 105 18.31 -20.24 -9.75
C PRO A 105 19.82 -20.03 -9.88
N ASP A 106 20.25 -18.91 -10.46
CA ASP A 106 21.65 -18.50 -10.59
C ASP A 106 22.22 -17.80 -9.33
N GLY A 107 21.43 -17.74 -8.23
CA GLY A 107 21.81 -17.15 -6.95
C GLY A 107 21.63 -15.64 -6.85
N ARG A 108 21.27 -14.93 -7.93
CA ARG A 108 20.97 -13.48 -7.88
C ARG A 108 19.73 -13.22 -7.04
N LEU A 109 19.71 -12.06 -6.37
CA LEU A 109 18.53 -11.62 -5.62
C LEU A 109 17.40 -11.23 -6.59
N MET A 110 16.21 -11.71 -6.32
CA MET A 110 15.00 -11.25 -6.97
C MET A 110 14.60 -9.87 -6.45
N SER A 111 14.01 -9.06 -7.30
CA SER A 111 13.37 -7.82 -6.85
C SER A 111 12.20 -8.13 -5.93
N ALA A 112 12.08 -7.40 -4.83
CA ALA A 112 10.96 -7.62 -3.92
C ALA A 112 9.63 -7.28 -4.60
N PRO A 113 8.62 -8.15 -4.48
CA PRO A 113 7.33 -7.92 -5.10
C PRO A 113 6.56 -6.78 -4.42
N THR A 114 5.77 -6.08 -5.22
CA THR A 114 4.76 -5.11 -4.75
C THR A 114 3.51 -5.34 -5.59
N LEU A 115 2.37 -5.53 -4.94
CA LEU A 115 1.11 -5.71 -5.64
C LEU A 115 0.37 -4.38 -5.71
N GLU A 116 0.10 -3.92 -6.92
CA GLU A 116 -0.59 -2.65 -7.18
C GLU A 116 -1.85 -2.86 -8.00
N ALA A 117 -2.90 -2.15 -7.62
CA ALA A 117 -4.13 -2.01 -8.37
C ALA A 117 -4.62 -0.55 -8.24
N PRO A 118 -5.52 -0.06 -9.09
CA PRO A 118 -6.03 1.29 -8.96
C PRO A 118 -6.56 1.58 -7.56
N GLY A 119 -5.90 2.51 -6.84
CA GLY A 119 -6.28 2.91 -5.49
C GLY A 119 -5.87 1.97 -4.35
N LEU A 120 -5.16 0.88 -4.64
CA LEU A 120 -4.68 -0.07 -3.63
C LEU A 120 -3.26 -0.52 -3.94
N ARG A 121 -2.40 -0.51 -2.92
CA ARG A 121 -1.07 -1.11 -2.98
C ARG A 121 -0.89 -2.04 -1.78
N ILE A 122 -0.28 -3.21 -2.02
CA ILE A 122 0.09 -4.16 -0.97
C ILE A 122 1.61 -4.27 -0.94
N ASP A 123 2.18 -4.06 0.24
CA ASP A 123 3.60 -4.22 0.53
C ASP A 123 3.80 -5.11 1.76
N TRP A 124 4.99 -5.69 1.90
CA TRP A 124 5.38 -6.48 3.07
C TRP A 124 6.89 -6.50 3.32
N ASP A 125 7.29 -7.04 4.48
CA ASP A 125 8.71 -7.22 4.80
C ASP A 125 9.38 -8.09 3.73
N ARG A 126 10.51 -7.63 3.22
CA ARG A 126 11.23 -8.25 2.12
C ARG A 126 12.25 -9.24 2.63
N LEU A 127 12.37 -10.38 1.93
CA LEU A 127 13.43 -11.33 2.21
C LEU A 127 14.81 -10.72 1.86
N HIS A 128 15.80 -10.99 2.67
CA HIS A 128 17.22 -10.64 2.44
C HIS A 128 17.56 -9.16 2.29
N MET A 129 16.61 -8.25 2.48
CA MET A 129 16.90 -6.82 2.38
C MET A 129 17.11 -6.21 3.77
N PRO A 130 18.19 -5.45 3.97
CA PRO A 130 18.31 -4.61 5.15
C PRO A 130 17.27 -3.49 5.11
N LEU A 131 17.00 -2.86 6.28
CA LEU A 131 16.29 -1.58 6.32
C LEU A 131 16.75 -0.69 5.13
N PRO A 132 15.92 -0.08 4.30
CA PRO A 132 14.65 0.57 4.60
C PRO A 132 13.40 -0.12 4.01
N ASN A 133 13.47 -1.35 3.58
CA ASN A 133 12.37 -1.98 2.83
C ASN A 133 11.44 -2.83 3.72
N ARG A 134 11.50 -2.65 5.02
CA ARG A 134 10.62 -3.32 5.98
C ARG A 134 9.35 -2.50 6.20
N VAL A 135 8.28 -3.19 6.55
CA VAL A 135 7.06 -2.53 7.03
C VAL A 135 7.38 -1.80 8.35
N GLU A 136 7.21 -0.51 8.36
CA GLU A 136 7.52 0.35 9.50
C GLU A 136 6.25 0.75 10.26
N GLU A 137 6.43 1.24 11.49
CA GLU A 137 5.36 1.86 12.26
C GLU A 137 4.75 3.03 11.45
N PRO A 138 3.43 3.28 11.57
CA PRO A 138 2.82 4.41 10.90
C PRO A 138 3.52 5.72 11.30
N ALA A 139 3.89 6.51 10.30
CA ALA A 139 4.53 7.80 10.55
C ALA A 139 3.69 8.67 11.50
N ALA A 140 4.37 9.45 12.34
CA ALA A 140 3.71 10.44 13.17
C ALA A 140 2.86 11.38 12.30
N CYS A 141 1.72 11.84 12.84
CA CYS A 141 0.92 12.85 12.16
C CYS A 141 1.65 14.18 12.26
N LEU A 142 2.56 14.41 11.32
CA LEU A 142 3.36 15.62 11.32
C LEU A 142 2.48 16.85 11.11
N PRO A 143 2.86 17.99 11.69
CA PRO A 143 2.24 19.27 11.40
C PRO A 143 2.25 19.57 9.91
N VAL A 144 1.43 20.49 9.53
CA VAL A 144 1.18 20.90 8.15
C VAL A 144 2.47 21.35 7.47
N GLU A 145 2.88 20.67 6.40
CA GLU A 145 3.94 21.10 5.49
C GLU A 145 3.48 22.28 4.64
N SER A 146 4.42 22.99 4.00
CA SER A 146 4.09 24.13 3.13
C SER A 146 3.06 23.72 2.06
N GLY A 147 1.94 24.43 1.98
CA GLY A 147 0.83 24.14 1.05
C GLY A 147 -0.27 23.24 1.60
N CYS A 148 -0.05 22.50 2.67
CA CYS A 148 -1.10 21.77 3.38
C CYS A 148 -1.85 22.73 4.31
N ILE A 149 -3.17 22.78 4.17
CA ILE A 149 -4.04 23.66 4.97
C ILE A 149 -4.60 22.93 6.20
N TYR A 150 -4.80 21.63 6.03
CA TYR A 150 -5.42 20.79 7.04
C TYR A 150 -4.85 19.39 6.97
N ARG A 151 -4.58 18.79 8.12
CA ARG A 151 -4.26 17.37 8.25
C ARG A 151 -4.80 16.82 9.56
N ARG A 152 -5.50 15.71 9.47
CA ARG A 152 -5.98 14.93 10.61
C ARG A 152 -5.60 13.48 10.42
N CYS A 153 -5.09 12.86 11.47
CA CYS A 153 -4.81 11.44 11.47
C CYS A 153 -5.61 10.76 12.59
N SER A 154 -6.02 9.53 12.34
CA SER A 154 -6.62 8.67 13.34
C SER A 154 -6.11 7.25 13.16
N THR A 155 -6.06 6.48 14.23
CA THR A 155 -5.64 5.08 14.22
C THR A 155 -6.77 4.22 14.78
N VAL A 156 -7.00 3.07 14.20
CA VAL A 156 -8.01 2.09 14.61
C VAL A 156 -7.32 0.74 14.77
N PRO A 157 -7.52 0.03 15.90
CA PRO A 157 -8.24 0.45 17.11
C PRO A 157 -7.51 1.59 17.84
N ASP A 158 -8.17 2.19 18.83
CA ASP A 158 -7.60 3.32 19.61
C ASP A 158 -6.34 2.94 20.40
N ALA A 159 -6.24 1.66 20.81
CA ALA A 159 -5.05 1.09 21.43
C ALA A 159 -4.49 -0.03 20.52
N PRO A 160 -3.78 0.31 19.44
CA PRO A 160 -3.30 -0.67 18.50
C PRO A 160 -2.10 -1.44 19.04
N MET A 161 -1.95 -2.68 18.57
CA MET A 161 -0.68 -3.38 18.68
C MET A 161 0.35 -2.66 17.81
N SER A 162 1.59 -2.49 18.29
CA SER A 162 2.67 -1.96 17.46
C SER A 162 3.04 -2.92 16.33
N VAL A 163 3.56 -2.39 15.23
CA VAL A 163 4.03 -3.23 14.10
C VAL A 163 5.16 -4.16 14.55
N ALA A 164 6.03 -3.69 15.47
CA ALA A 164 7.09 -4.52 16.03
C ALA A 164 6.53 -5.71 16.81
N ALA A 165 5.51 -5.49 17.66
CA ALA A 165 4.86 -6.56 18.42
C ALA A 165 4.09 -7.51 17.48
N ALA A 166 3.42 -6.97 16.46
CA ALA A 166 2.74 -7.76 15.45
C ALA A 166 3.72 -8.64 14.66
N ARG A 167 4.90 -8.10 14.30
CA ARG A 167 5.96 -8.88 13.62
C ARG A 167 6.46 -10.04 14.50
N THR A 168 6.63 -9.80 15.79
CA THR A 168 7.02 -10.87 16.74
C THR A 168 5.93 -11.95 16.80
N ARG A 169 4.65 -11.57 16.73
CA ARG A 169 3.53 -12.51 16.83
C ARG A 169 3.27 -13.30 15.55
N TYR A 170 3.36 -12.65 14.38
CA TYR A 170 2.93 -13.21 13.09
C TYR A 170 4.10 -13.54 12.14
N GLY A 171 5.29 -13.02 12.39
CA GLY A 171 6.44 -13.12 11.49
C GLY A 171 6.35 -12.19 10.30
N THR A 172 5.30 -12.31 9.50
CA THR A 172 5.09 -11.48 8.31
C THR A 172 3.96 -10.47 8.52
N ILE A 173 4.21 -9.21 8.14
CA ILE A 173 3.22 -8.14 8.15
C ILE A 173 3.00 -7.65 6.73
N LEU A 174 1.74 -7.55 6.32
CA LEU A 174 1.30 -6.90 5.09
C LEU A 174 0.79 -5.48 5.39
N THR A 175 1.10 -4.53 4.52
CA THR A 175 0.45 -3.23 4.50
C THR A 175 -0.42 -3.08 3.27
N PHE A 176 -1.61 -2.54 3.46
CA PHE A 176 -2.55 -2.18 2.41
C PHE A 176 -2.70 -0.67 2.40
N THR A 177 -2.11 -0.02 1.40
CA THR A 177 -2.23 1.43 1.21
C THR A 177 -3.40 1.70 0.27
N LEU A 178 -4.37 2.47 0.76
CA LEU A 178 -5.61 2.84 0.09
C LEU A 178 -5.64 4.34 -0.16
N GLY A 179 -5.85 4.74 -1.40
CA GLY A 179 -6.07 6.14 -1.77
C GLY A 179 -4.85 7.04 -1.52
N GLY A 180 -3.79 6.99 -2.26
CA GLY A 180 -2.65 7.88 -2.00
C GLY A 180 -1.50 7.75 -2.99
N TRP A 181 -1.62 6.91 -3.99
CA TRP A 181 -0.55 6.70 -4.96
C TRP A 181 -1.01 6.91 -6.40
N GLY A 182 -0.19 7.64 -7.16
CA GLY A 182 -0.40 7.89 -8.58
C GLY A 182 -1.52 8.91 -8.86
N SER A 183 -1.95 8.95 -10.11
CA SER A 183 -3.04 9.82 -10.60
C SER A 183 -4.42 9.55 -9.98
N THR A 184 -4.52 8.56 -9.09
CA THR A 184 -5.73 8.10 -8.42
C THR A 184 -5.78 8.47 -6.94
N ALA A 185 -5.04 9.51 -6.50
CA ALA A 185 -5.26 10.07 -5.17
C ALA A 185 -6.77 10.31 -4.98
N TYR A 186 -7.35 9.71 -3.96
CA TYR A 186 -8.80 9.77 -3.72
C TYR A 186 -9.15 11.17 -3.25
N HIS A 187 -9.34 12.09 -4.20
CA HIS A 187 -9.82 13.41 -3.90
C HIS A 187 -11.34 13.35 -3.71
N TYR A 188 -11.78 13.54 -2.48
CA TYR A 188 -13.21 13.62 -2.16
C TYR A 188 -13.76 15.03 -2.27
N PHE A 189 -12.87 16.04 -2.33
CA PHE A 189 -13.23 17.43 -2.51
C PHE A 189 -12.17 18.18 -3.33
N THR A 190 -12.59 18.97 -4.30
CA THR A 190 -11.70 19.79 -5.12
C THR A 190 -12.32 21.16 -5.38
N VAL A 191 -11.49 22.20 -5.38
CA VAL A 191 -11.88 23.55 -5.81
C VAL A 191 -11.12 23.86 -7.10
N PRO A 192 -11.80 24.01 -8.23
CA PRO A 192 -11.14 24.35 -9.50
C PRO A 192 -10.55 25.75 -9.47
N ARG A 193 -9.53 25.99 -10.25
CA ARG A 193 -9.02 27.33 -10.51
C ARG A 193 -10.01 28.09 -11.38
N ARG A 194 -10.30 29.32 -11.00
CA ARG A 194 -11.01 30.24 -11.94
C ARG A 194 -10.06 30.50 -13.11
N LYS A 195 -10.56 30.35 -14.31
CA LYS A 195 -9.88 30.76 -15.53
C LYS A 195 -9.68 32.28 -15.55
#